data_e9c8ce8846bc7ad76a1fd6b0550f5568
#
_entry.id   e9c8ce8846bc7ad76a1fd6b0550f5568
#
_cell.length_a   1.000
_cell.length_b   1.000
_cell.length_c   1.000
_cell.angle_alpha   90.00
_cell.angle_beta   90.00
_cell.angle_gamma   90.00
#
_symmetry.space_group_name_H-M   'P 1'
#
loop_
_entity.id
_entity.type
_entity.pdbx_description
1 polymer ?
#
loop_
_entity_poly.entity_id
_entity_poly.type
_entity_poly.pdbx_seq_one_letter_code
_entity_poly.pdbx_strand_id
1 'polypeptide(L)'
;MPYPSTGSGQATNTSPHVVETGYWRLSRPSHEGDAGPGMLPGVGAKPYADAEAVETLRNSNGGFDIEVSLVHPLGVSELYIGQIKGPRIDLATDAVLRTATAKEYTAATRIYGLVESKLLWAWDIAALGQDLRTHSSGSLSRVE
;
A
#
# COMPACT_ATOMS: atom_id res chain seq x y z
N MET A 1 -14.65 31.90 -11.37
CA MET A 1 -13.75 32.44 -10.36
C MET A 1 -12.33 32.06 -10.74
N PRO A 2 -11.43 33.01 -10.92
CA PRO A 2 -10.03 32.64 -11.13
C PRO A 2 -9.49 32.02 -9.84
N TYR A 3 -8.84 30.88 -9.94
CA TYR A 3 -8.16 30.25 -8.82
C TYR A 3 -6.99 31.15 -8.40
N PRO A 4 -6.83 31.47 -7.12
CA PRO A 4 -5.65 32.17 -6.69
C PRO A 4 -4.42 31.29 -6.90
N SER A 5 -3.52 31.72 -7.76
CA SER A 5 -2.21 31.11 -7.91
C SER A 5 -1.38 31.46 -6.69
N THR A 6 -1.47 30.64 -5.66
CA THR A 6 -0.49 30.69 -4.58
C THR A 6 0.72 29.87 -5.04
N GLY A 7 1.87 30.52 -5.21
CA GLY A 7 3.11 29.93 -5.72
C GLY A 7 3.78 28.89 -4.81
N SER A 8 3.03 28.10 -4.07
CA SER A 8 3.53 27.05 -3.18
C SER A 8 3.12 25.62 -3.58
N GLY A 9 2.46 25.43 -4.73
CA GLY A 9 2.11 24.08 -5.20
C GLY A 9 1.19 23.26 -4.29
N GLN A 10 0.53 23.87 -3.31
CA GLN A 10 -0.46 23.20 -2.49
C GLN A 10 -1.79 23.14 -3.26
N ALA A 11 -2.33 21.96 -3.40
CA ALA A 11 -3.67 21.79 -3.95
C ALA A 11 -4.67 22.47 -3.00
N THR A 12 -5.34 23.50 -3.49
CA THR A 12 -6.37 24.24 -2.75
C THR A 12 -7.74 23.53 -2.81
N ASN A 13 -7.86 22.49 -3.63
CA ASN A 13 -9.09 21.70 -3.75
C ASN A 13 -9.15 20.60 -2.69
N THR A 14 -10.16 20.64 -1.85
CA THR A 14 -10.41 19.68 -0.78
C THR A 14 -11.35 18.54 -1.19
N SER A 15 -11.73 18.44 -2.45
CA SER A 15 -12.58 17.33 -2.92
C SER A 15 -11.83 16.00 -2.82
N PRO A 16 -12.43 14.94 -2.22
CA PRO A 16 -11.82 13.62 -2.17
C PRO A 16 -11.58 13.10 -3.59
N HIS A 17 -10.36 12.63 -3.86
CA HIS A 17 -10.01 12.05 -5.14
C HIS A 17 -10.02 10.52 -5.07
N VAL A 18 -9.44 9.97 -4.04
CA VAL A 18 -9.38 8.53 -3.75
C VAL A 18 -9.60 8.31 -2.27
N VAL A 19 -10.36 7.27 -1.93
CA VAL A 19 -10.53 6.77 -0.57
C VAL A 19 -10.25 5.29 -0.58
N GLU A 20 -9.40 4.83 0.32
CA GLU A 20 -9.09 3.42 0.51
C GLU A 20 -8.79 3.13 1.97
N THR A 21 -8.98 1.88 2.39
CA THR A 21 -8.61 1.39 3.70
C THR A 21 -8.01 0.00 3.59
N GLY A 22 -7.16 -0.37 4.53
CA GLY A 22 -6.59 -1.71 4.53
C GLY A 22 -5.45 -1.90 5.51
N TYR A 23 -4.74 -3.01 5.33
CA TYR A 23 -3.69 -3.46 6.24
C TYR A 23 -2.41 -3.79 5.48
N TRP A 24 -1.29 -3.43 6.08
CA TRP A 24 0.05 -3.74 5.64
C TRP A 24 0.71 -4.66 6.65
N ARG A 25 1.35 -5.71 6.18
CA ARG A 25 2.05 -6.66 7.04
C ARG A 25 3.29 -7.23 6.38
N LEU A 26 4.23 -7.73 7.20
CA LEU A 26 5.32 -8.54 6.70
C LEU A 26 4.77 -9.87 6.16
N SER A 27 5.23 -10.28 4.98
CA SER A 27 4.98 -11.61 4.44
C SER A 27 5.87 -12.61 5.16
N ARG A 28 5.28 -13.49 5.93
CA ARG A 28 5.96 -14.48 6.73
C ARG A 28 5.07 -15.70 7.01
N PRO A 29 5.65 -16.84 7.35
CA PRO A 29 4.86 -18.00 7.79
C PRO A 29 3.96 -17.64 8.97
N SER A 30 2.75 -18.21 8.98
CA SER A 30 1.87 -18.11 10.15
C SER A 30 2.43 -18.93 11.32
N HIS A 31 2.11 -18.49 12.53
CA HIS A 31 2.56 -19.09 13.78
C HIS A 31 1.38 -19.26 14.73
N GLU A 32 1.44 -20.22 15.63
CA GLU A 32 0.37 -20.48 16.61
C GLU A 32 0.06 -19.28 17.52
N GLY A 33 1.07 -18.44 17.78
CA GLY A 33 0.92 -17.19 18.55
C GLY A 33 0.24 -16.05 17.80
N ASP A 34 0.00 -16.19 16.48
CA ASP A 34 -0.70 -15.18 15.70
C ASP A 34 -2.21 -15.22 15.97
N ALA A 35 -2.85 -14.07 15.85
CA ALA A 35 -4.30 -14.03 15.88
C ALA A 35 -4.89 -14.75 14.65
N GLY A 36 -5.95 -15.49 14.87
CA GLY A 36 -6.69 -16.19 13.83
C GLY A 36 -7.79 -15.33 13.20
N PRO A 37 -8.63 -15.96 12.34
CA PRO A 37 -9.78 -15.30 11.75
C PRO A 37 -10.69 -14.67 12.82
N GLY A 38 -11.25 -13.49 12.52
CA GLY A 38 -12.07 -12.75 13.48
C GLY A 38 -11.33 -12.35 14.78
N MET A 39 -10.00 -12.24 14.70
CA MET A 39 -9.13 -11.90 15.83
C MET A 39 -9.18 -12.91 16.98
N LEU A 40 -9.50 -14.17 16.70
CA LEU A 40 -9.36 -15.26 17.68
C LEU A 40 -7.94 -15.27 18.23
N PRO A 41 -7.74 -15.35 19.56
CA PRO A 41 -6.41 -15.30 20.15
C PRO A 41 -5.49 -16.42 19.66
N GLY A 42 -4.21 -16.08 19.46
CA GLY A 42 -3.17 -17.08 19.24
C GLY A 42 -2.81 -17.83 20.54
N VAL A 43 -2.03 -18.88 20.40
CA VAL A 43 -1.57 -19.73 21.51
C VAL A 43 -0.08 -19.49 21.76
N GLY A 44 0.28 -19.19 23.00
CA GLY A 44 1.66 -18.99 23.40
C GLY A 44 2.20 -17.56 23.11
N ALA A 45 3.52 -17.44 23.01
CA ALA A 45 4.18 -16.18 22.78
C ALA A 45 3.94 -15.66 21.36
N LYS A 46 3.83 -14.33 21.22
CA LYS A 46 3.77 -13.68 19.91
C LYS A 46 5.10 -13.87 19.19
N PRO A 47 5.09 -14.32 17.92
CA PRO A 47 6.29 -14.42 17.12
C PRO A 47 6.81 -13.01 16.75
N TYR A 48 8.10 -12.92 16.45
CA TYR A 48 8.74 -11.68 15.97
C TYR A 48 8.49 -10.46 16.87
N ALA A 49 8.69 -10.68 18.18
CA ALA A 49 8.38 -9.68 19.21
C ALA A 49 9.43 -8.54 19.29
N ASP A 50 10.57 -8.69 18.66
CA ASP A 50 11.69 -7.74 18.67
C ASP A 50 12.33 -7.57 17.29
N ALA A 51 13.23 -6.61 17.19
CA ALA A 51 13.90 -6.29 15.93
C ALA A 51 14.83 -7.42 15.44
N GLU A 52 15.45 -8.15 16.34
CA GLU A 52 16.34 -9.28 16.00
C GLU A 52 15.54 -10.41 15.34
N ALA A 53 14.40 -10.75 15.91
CA ALA A 53 13.51 -11.76 15.32
C ALA A 53 12.98 -11.29 13.95
N VAL A 54 12.64 -10.01 13.77
CA VAL A 54 12.21 -9.47 12.49
C VAL A 54 13.33 -9.51 11.45
N GLU A 55 14.58 -9.27 11.84
CA GLU A 55 15.73 -9.34 10.92
C GLU A 55 15.90 -10.72 10.29
N THR A 56 15.45 -11.79 10.93
CA THR A 56 15.49 -13.15 10.37
C THR A 56 14.62 -13.31 9.13
N LEU A 57 13.70 -12.39 8.89
CA LEU A 57 12.80 -12.38 7.73
C LEU A 57 13.40 -11.66 6.52
N ARG A 58 14.61 -11.11 6.63
CA ARG A 58 15.26 -10.41 5.52
C ARG A 58 15.44 -11.34 4.33
N ASN A 59 14.94 -10.92 3.16
CA ASN A 59 15.02 -11.71 1.94
C ASN A 59 16.42 -11.65 1.28
N SER A 60 16.62 -12.47 0.26
CA SER A 60 17.91 -12.55 -0.46
C SER A 60 18.31 -11.23 -1.15
N ASN A 61 17.38 -10.33 -1.39
CA ASN A 61 17.62 -9.01 -1.97
C ASN A 61 18.02 -7.95 -0.91
N GLY A 62 18.03 -8.32 0.37
CA GLY A 62 18.34 -7.44 1.48
C GLY A 62 17.19 -6.54 1.92
N GLY A 63 15.97 -6.89 1.56
CA GLY A 63 14.73 -6.23 1.98
C GLY A 63 13.83 -7.16 2.78
N PHE A 64 12.58 -6.75 2.95
CA PHE A 64 11.54 -7.54 3.60
C PHE A 64 10.35 -7.66 2.66
N ASP A 65 9.84 -8.87 2.51
CA ASP A 65 8.62 -9.10 1.74
C ASP A 65 7.41 -8.64 2.53
N ILE A 66 6.48 -7.97 1.85
CA ILE A 66 5.27 -7.41 2.44
C ILE A 66 4.03 -7.80 1.64
N GLU A 67 2.92 -7.85 2.34
CA GLU A 67 1.58 -8.07 1.80
C GLU A 67 0.68 -6.91 2.21
N VAL A 68 -0.13 -6.43 1.28
CA VAL A 68 -1.05 -5.31 1.53
C VAL A 68 -2.43 -5.65 1.00
N SER A 69 -3.43 -5.50 1.83
CA SER A 69 -4.84 -5.69 1.46
C SER A 69 -5.55 -4.35 1.54
N LEU A 70 -6.12 -3.89 0.43
CA LEU A 70 -6.83 -2.63 0.32
C LEU A 70 -8.26 -2.82 -0.18
N VAL A 71 -9.17 -1.99 0.30
CA VAL A 71 -10.57 -1.97 -0.10
C VAL A 71 -10.95 -0.55 -0.52
N HIS A 72 -11.65 -0.45 -1.65
CA HIS A 72 -12.16 0.80 -2.20
C HIS A 72 -13.68 0.87 -2.09
N PRO A 73 -14.28 2.07 -1.97
CA PRO A 73 -15.72 2.23 -1.77
C PRO A 73 -16.61 1.68 -2.89
N LEU A 74 -16.10 1.55 -4.11
CA LEU A 74 -16.88 1.21 -5.30
C LEU A 74 -16.80 -0.26 -5.71
N GLY A 75 -16.62 -1.14 -4.73
CA GLY A 75 -16.69 -2.58 -4.94
C GLY A 75 -15.41 -3.23 -5.46
N VAL A 76 -14.26 -2.62 -5.22
CA VAL A 76 -12.94 -3.15 -5.58
C VAL A 76 -12.15 -3.47 -4.32
N SER A 77 -11.54 -4.64 -4.28
CA SER A 77 -10.56 -5.06 -3.26
C SER A 77 -9.28 -5.53 -3.95
N GLU A 78 -8.15 -5.16 -3.39
CA GLU A 78 -6.84 -5.46 -3.94
C GLU A 78 -5.97 -6.19 -2.92
N LEU A 79 -5.26 -7.19 -3.39
CA LEU A 79 -4.17 -7.81 -2.66
C LEU A 79 -2.87 -7.50 -3.40
N TYR A 80 -1.96 -6.83 -2.72
CA TYR A 80 -0.62 -6.54 -3.21
C TYR A 80 0.41 -7.42 -2.54
N ILE A 81 1.40 -7.79 -3.30
CA ILE A 81 2.67 -8.33 -2.81
C ILE A 81 3.81 -7.42 -3.24
N GLY A 82 4.86 -7.39 -2.46
CA GLY A 82 6.03 -6.58 -2.78
C GLY A 82 7.09 -6.62 -1.69
N GLN A 83 7.93 -5.63 -1.68
CA GLN A 83 9.02 -5.55 -0.72
C GLN A 83 9.28 -4.11 -0.25
N ILE A 84 9.82 -4.01 0.95
CA ILE A 84 10.45 -2.81 1.46
C ILE A 84 11.96 -3.05 1.52
N LYS A 85 12.74 -2.16 0.89
CA LYS A 85 14.19 -2.21 0.91
C LYS A 85 14.77 -0.81 1.08
N GLY A 86 15.44 -0.59 2.20
CA GLY A 86 15.91 0.75 2.55
C GLY A 86 14.76 1.77 2.50
N PRO A 87 14.91 2.89 1.79
CA PRO A 87 13.89 3.94 1.74
C PRO A 87 12.79 3.70 0.70
N ARG A 88 12.70 2.50 0.09
CA ARG A 88 11.80 2.22 -1.02
C ARG A 88 10.86 1.05 -0.74
N ILE A 89 9.62 1.19 -1.19
CA ILE A 89 8.60 0.15 -1.22
C ILE A 89 8.11 0.00 -2.65
N ASP A 90 8.09 -1.23 -3.14
CA ASP A 90 7.53 -1.61 -4.44
C ASP A 90 6.41 -2.63 -4.21
N LEU A 91 5.24 -2.38 -4.79
CA LEU A 91 4.07 -3.24 -4.71
C LEU A 91 3.48 -3.50 -6.10
N ALA A 92 3.01 -4.73 -6.32
CA ALA A 92 2.21 -5.09 -7.48
C ALA A 92 1.01 -5.92 -7.02
N THR A 93 -0.13 -5.77 -7.67
CA THR A 93 -1.31 -6.58 -7.36
C THR A 93 -1.07 -8.05 -7.72
N ASP A 94 -1.33 -8.92 -6.75
CA ASP A 94 -1.43 -10.37 -6.92
C ASP A 94 -2.86 -10.76 -7.32
N ALA A 95 -3.84 -10.08 -6.72
CA ALA A 95 -5.25 -10.27 -7.03
C ALA A 95 -6.03 -8.95 -6.95
N VAL A 96 -6.98 -8.81 -7.85
CA VAL A 96 -8.01 -7.77 -7.80
C VAL A 96 -9.37 -8.44 -7.82
N LEU A 97 -10.18 -8.17 -6.80
CA LEU A 97 -11.54 -8.66 -6.67
C LEU A 97 -12.51 -7.50 -6.95
N ARG A 98 -13.52 -7.79 -7.76
CA ARG A 98 -14.56 -6.82 -8.09
C ARG A 98 -15.94 -7.41 -7.85
N THR A 99 -16.85 -6.60 -7.33
CA THR A 99 -18.29 -6.94 -7.38
C THR A 99 -18.79 -6.91 -8.82
N ALA A 100 -19.92 -7.55 -9.08
CA ALA A 100 -20.51 -7.59 -10.42
C ALA A 100 -20.84 -6.19 -10.98
N THR A 101 -21.04 -5.20 -10.12
CA THR A 101 -21.37 -3.82 -10.48
C THR A 101 -20.18 -2.87 -10.50
N ALA A 102 -19.01 -3.32 -10.08
CA ALA A 102 -17.79 -2.51 -10.13
C ALA A 102 -17.31 -2.33 -11.56
N LYS A 103 -16.77 -1.14 -11.85
CA LYS A 103 -16.14 -0.86 -13.13
C LYS A 103 -14.86 -1.71 -13.30
N GLU A 104 -14.45 -1.86 -14.55
CA GLU A 104 -13.25 -2.62 -14.89
C GLU A 104 -12.01 -2.03 -14.23
N TYR A 105 -11.29 -2.90 -13.53
CA TYR A 105 -10.03 -2.63 -12.87
C TYR A 105 -9.29 -3.96 -12.75
N THR A 106 -8.11 -4.07 -13.32
CA THR A 106 -7.46 -5.38 -13.50
C THR A 106 -6.15 -5.54 -12.78
N ALA A 107 -5.36 -4.47 -12.68
CA ALA A 107 -4.05 -4.52 -12.03
C ALA A 107 -3.60 -3.14 -11.58
N ALA A 108 -2.68 -3.10 -10.65
CA ALA A 108 -1.99 -1.90 -10.23
C ALA A 108 -0.58 -2.17 -9.73
N THR A 109 0.24 -1.14 -9.79
CA THR A 109 1.52 -1.09 -9.07
C THR A 109 1.58 0.17 -8.21
N ARG A 110 2.32 0.09 -7.11
CA ARG A 110 2.58 1.25 -6.25
C ARG A 110 4.06 1.32 -5.90
N ILE A 111 4.58 2.52 -5.91
CA ILE A 111 5.94 2.80 -5.46
C ILE A 111 5.86 3.89 -4.40
N TYR A 112 6.60 3.69 -3.32
CA TYR A 112 6.84 4.70 -2.29
C TYR A 112 8.34 4.85 -2.11
N GLY A 113 8.80 6.09 -1.95
CA GLY A 113 10.21 6.38 -1.72
C GLY A 113 10.38 7.53 -0.74
N LEU A 114 11.24 7.33 0.26
CA LEU A 114 11.62 8.41 1.17
C LEU A 114 12.86 9.11 0.60
N VAL A 115 12.68 10.35 0.16
CA VAL A 115 13.71 11.18 -0.47
C VAL A 115 13.71 12.55 0.20
N GLU A 116 14.86 12.96 0.73
CA GLU A 116 15.02 14.25 1.40
C GLU A 116 13.92 14.55 2.45
N SER A 117 13.61 13.57 3.29
CA SER A 117 12.56 13.65 4.31
C SER A 117 11.12 13.83 3.77
N LYS A 118 10.91 13.63 2.48
CA LYS A 118 9.59 13.60 1.85
C LYS A 118 9.25 12.17 1.42
N LEU A 119 8.01 11.76 1.62
CA LEU A 119 7.49 10.51 1.07
C LEU A 119 6.91 10.79 -0.32
N LEU A 120 7.63 10.33 -1.33
CA LEU A 120 7.16 10.35 -2.71
C LEU A 120 6.39 9.05 -2.98
N TRP A 121 5.33 9.14 -3.77
CA TRP A 121 4.57 7.95 -4.17
C TRP A 121 4.02 8.09 -5.58
N ALA A 122 3.82 6.93 -6.23
CA ALA A 122 3.11 6.81 -7.50
C ALA A 122 2.23 5.57 -7.49
N TRP A 123 1.07 5.68 -8.12
CA TRP A 123 0.10 4.62 -8.29
C TRP A 123 -0.25 4.51 -9.77
N ASP A 124 0.09 3.39 -10.37
CA ASP A 124 -0.24 3.04 -11.73
C ASP A 124 -1.37 2.02 -11.73
N ILE A 125 -2.33 2.18 -12.62
CA ILE A 125 -3.48 1.29 -12.75
C ILE A 125 -3.70 0.85 -14.20
N ALA A 126 -4.20 -0.38 -14.36
CA ALA A 126 -4.81 -0.87 -15.57
C ALA A 126 -6.33 -0.98 -15.35
N ALA A 127 -7.09 -0.11 -15.98
CA ALA A 127 -8.53 0.01 -15.79
C ALA A 127 -9.23 0.45 -17.07
N LEU A 128 -10.52 0.14 -17.20
CA LEU A 128 -11.38 0.56 -18.31
C LEU A 128 -10.81 0.23 -19.70
N GLY A 129 -10.17 -0.96 -19.83
CA GLY A 129 -9.55 -1.41 -21.08
C GLY A 129 -8.23 -0.73 -21.43
N GLN A 130 -7.65 0.02 -20.51
CA GLN A 130 -6.34 0.69 -20.68
C GLN A 130 -5.23 -0.15 -20.06
N ASP A 131 -4.06 -0.11 -20.67
CA ASP A 131 -2.83 -0.68 -20.11
C ASP A 131 -2.38 0.09 -18.85
N LEU A 132 -1.49 -0.53 -18.09
CA LEU A 132 -0.95 0.03 -16.86
C LEU A 132 -0.31 1.40 -17.12
N ARG A 133 -0.80 2.41 -16.44
CA ARG A 133 -0.28 3.79 -16.53
C ARG A 133 -0.51 4.56 -15.23
N THR A 134 0.26 5.61 -15.01
CA THR A 134 0.15 6.45 -13.82
C THR A 134 -1.22 7.08 -13.73
N HIS A 135 -1.91 6.74 -12.64
CA HIS A 135 -3.22 7.28 -12.26
C HIS A 135 -3.06 8.46 -11.31
N SER A 136 -2.17 8.34 -10.34
CA SER A 136 -1.96 9.38 -9.34
C SER A 136 -0.53 9.29 -8.79
N SER A 137 0.00 10.42 -8.38
CA SER A 137 1.29 10.51 -7.69
C SER A 137 1.31 11.72 -6.78
N GLY A 138 2.23 11.73 -5.84
CA GLY A 138 2.33 12.84 -4.91
C GLY A 138 3.58 12.81 -4.05
N SER A 139 3.70 13.87 -3.26
CA SER A 139 4.75 14.05 -2.28
C SER A 139 4.14 14.51 -0.96
N LEU A 140 4.51 13.84 0.11
CA LEU A 140 4.08 14.17 1.47
C LEU A 140 5.27 14.67 2.27
N SER A 141 5.15 15.84 2.88
CA SER A 141 6.12 16.37 3.82
C SER A 141 5.73 15.94 5.24
N ARG A 142 6.73 15.72 6.09
CA ARG A 142 6.48 15.47 7.51
C ARG A 142 5.87 16.73 8.15
N VAL A 143 4.82 16.52 8.94
CA VAL A 143 4.25 17.58 9.79
C VAL A 143 4.96 17.52 11.13
N GLU A 144 5.47 18.67 11.59
CA GLU A 144 6.08 18.83 12.91
C GLU A 144 5.01 18.96 14.00
#